data_6facfb10bd328531ee85101f2ce86632
#
_entry.id   6facfb10bd328531ee85101f2ce86632
#
_cell.length_a   1.000
_cell.length_b   1.000
_cell.length_c   1.000
_cell.angle_alpha   90.00
_cell.angle_beta   90.00
_cell.angle_gamma   90.00
#
_symmetry.space_group_name_H-M   'P 1'
#
loop_
_entity.id
_entity.type
_entity.pdbx_description
1 polymer ?
#
loop_
_entity_poly.entity_id
_entity_poly.type
_entity_poly.pdbx_seq_one_letter_code
_entity_poly.pdbx_strand_id
1 'polypeptide(L)'
;MYIKSGKIGTFKTVNALIIAIAGISAFGNLLFTVFVLASKEFGTDSRAYPVIAFILFLMSVKIGIIIWRAILIHRVLKCRIYNSIFEEDHDGVIEYSSIASMIGRPEANVIKDLMWLQKEKFIINVTLNRTAVVVNVLPGENTFVTVACPTCGAHISIRTNGGGRCEHCGTFMRLKENQNV
;
A
#
# COMPACT_ATOMS: atom_id res chain seq x y z
N MET A 1 -11.25 -9.55 -5.55
CA MET A 1 -10.79 -8.42 -4.72
C MET A 1 -9.67 -8.88 -3.79
N TYR A 2 -8.48 -8.33 -3.93
CA TYR A 2 -7.27 -8.78 -3.22
C TYR A 2 -6.88 -7.87 -2.06
N ILE A 3 -7.66 -6.81 -1.82
CA ILE A 3 -7.42 -5.82 -0.77
C ILE A 3 -8.55 -5.81 0.24
N LYS A 4 -8.18 -5.71 1.51
CA LYS A 4 -9.11 -5.50 2.62
C LYS A 4 -9.44 -3.99 2.75
N SER A 5 -10.35 -3.49 1.91
CA SER A 5 -10.67 -2.05 1.79
C SER A 5 -11.10 -1.40 3.12
N GLY A 6 -11.89 -2.10 3.93
CA GLY A 6 -12.28 -1.62 5.26
C GLY A 6 -11.08 -1.36 6.18
N LYS A 7 -10.06 -2.23 6.15
CA LYS A 7 -8.84 -2.05 6.95
C LYS A 7 -8.03 -0.83 6.50
N ILE A 8 -7.99 -0.56 5.20
CA ILE A 8 -7.30 0.62 4.65
C ILE A 8 -7.98 1.90 5.14
N GLY A 9 -9.31 1.96 5.10
CA GLY A 9 -10.09 3.10 5.59
C GLY A 9 -9.79 3.39 7.06
N THR A 10 -9.97 2.39 7.92
CA THR A 10 -9.69 2.50 9.36
C THR A 10 -8.25 2.92 9.63
N PHE A 11 -7.28 2.30 8.94
CA PHE A 11 -5.86 2.63 9.09
C PHE A 11 -5.58 4.10 8.75
N LYS A 12 -6.13 4.61 7.65
CA LYS A 12 -5.98 6.02 7.26
C LYS A 12 -6.56 6.96 8.31
N THR A 13 -7.79 6.71 8.74
CA THR A 13 -8.49 7.56 9.73
C THR A 13 -7.72 7.61 11.05
N VAL A 14 -7.29 6.46 11.57
CA VAL A 14 -6.53 6.40 12.82
C VAL A 14 -5.18 7.13 12.69
N ASN A 15 -4.45 6.92 11.59
CA ASN A 15 -3.17 7.61 11.41
C ASN A 15 -3.35 9.12 11.17
N ALA A 16 -4.38 9.56 10.46
CA ALA A 16 -4.69 10.97 10.29
C ALA A 16 -5.02 11.64 11.64
N LEU A 17 -5.77 10.96 12.51
CA LEU A 17 -6.07 11.45 13.86
C LEU A 17 -4.80 11.58 14.70
N ILE A 18 -3.91 10.57 14.67
CA ILE A 18 -2.63 10.64 15.40
C ILE A 18 -1.77 11.80 14.90
N ILE A 19 -1.70 12.02 13.59
CA ILE A 19 -0.96 13.15 12.99
C ILE A 19 -1.56 14.47 13.47
N ALA A 20 -2.87 14.62 13.45
CA ALA A 20 -3.56 15.82 13.89
C ALA A 20 -3.28 16.14 15.37
N ILE A 21 -3.40 15.15 16.26
CA ILE A 21 -3.12 15.30 17.70
C ILE A 21 -1.66 15.66 17.92
N ALA A 22 -0.72 14.99 17.26
CA ALA A 22 0.71 15.29 17.38
C ALA A 22 1.03 16.69 16.87
N GLY A 23 0.41 17.13 15.77
CA GLY A 23 0.57 18.47 15.19
C GLY A 23 0.07 19.57 16.13
N ILE A 24 -1.15 19.44 16.65
CA ILE A 24 -1.73 20.39 17.61
C ILE A 24 -0.84 20.49 18.86
N SER A 25 -0.39 19.36 19.38
CA SER A 25 0.49 19.33 20.56
C SER A 25 1.88 19.92 20.28
N ALA A 26 2.45 19.72 19.08
CA ALA A 26 3.71 20.34 18.68
C ALA A 26 3.57 21.87 18.57
N PHE A 27 2.47 22.34 17.97
CA PHE A 27 2.17 23.78 17.87
C PHE A 27 2.00 24.43 19.25
N GLY A 28 1.29 23.77 20.18
CA GLY A 28 1.17 24.25 21.56
C GLY A 28 2.51 24.37 22.27
N ASN A 29 3.42 23.39 22.09
CA ASN A 29 4.77 23.46 22.64
C ASN A 29 5.59 24.60 22.03
N LEU A 30 5.44 24.86 20.73
CA LEU A 30 6.10 25.98 20.06
C LEU A 30 5.66 27.33 20.65
N LEU A 31 4.34 27.53 20.78
CA LEU A 31 3.79 28.75 21.38
C LEU A 31 4.27 28.94 22.82
N PHE A 32 4.29 27.86 23.62
CA PHE A 32 4.81 27.90 24.97
C PHE A 32 6.31 28.27 25.02
N THR A 33 7.11 27.69 24.11
CA THR A 33 8.55 28.04 24.01
C THR A 33 8.75 29.52 23.67
N VAL A 34 7.99 30.04 22.72
CA VAL A 34 8.03 31.49 22.35
C VAL A 34 7.62 32.36 23.53
N PHE A 35 6.56 31.97 24.24
CA PHE A 35 6.11 32.69 25.45
C PHE A 35 7.19 32.73 26.53
N VAL A 36 7.84 31.57 26.80
CA VAL A 36 8.94 31.49 27.80
C VAL A 36 10.12 32.35 27.39
N LEU A 37 10.52 32.35 26.11
CA LEU A 37 11.62 33.17 25.61
C LEU A 37 11.31 34.67 25.64
N ALA A 38 10.04 35.06 25.44
CA ALA A 38 9.60 36.44 25.46
C ALA A 38 9.45 36.99 26.89
N SER A 39 9.27 36.15 27.88
CA SER A 39 9.15 36.56 29.29
C SER A 39 10.50 36.97 29.84
N LYS A 40 10.64 38.24 30.31
CA LYS A 40 11.89 38.79 30.84
C LYS A 40 12.40 38.07 32.08
N GLU A 41 11.53 37.39 32.82
CA GLU A 41 11.86 36.65 34.03
C GLU A 41 12.73 35.41 33.76
N PHE A 42 12.61 34.79 32.58
CA PHE A 42 13.35 33.58 32.21
C PHE A 42 14.69 33.85 31.49
N GLY A 43 14.90 35.07 30.98
CA GLY A 43 16.06 35.39 30.14
C GLY A 43 17.40 35.43 30.83
N THR A 44 17.43 35.49 32.16
CA THR A 44 18.66 35.63 32.98
C THR A 44 18.98 34.41 33.88
N ASP A 45 18.05 33.46 33.98
CA ASP A 45 18.23 32.29 34.84
C ASP A 45 18.75 31.09 34.00
N SER A 46 19.92 30.56 34.40
CA SER A 46 20.52 29.33 33.79
C SER A 46 19.62 28.12 33.88
N ARG A 47 18.62 28.11 34.75
CA ARG A 47 17.63 27.03 34.88
C ARG A 47 16.63 26.95 33.75
N ALA A 48 16.46 28.03 32.97
CA ALA A 48 15.55 28.03 31.82
C ALA A 48 16.05 27.15 30.67
N TYR A 49 17.35 27.04 30.45
CA TYR A 49 17.92 26.27 29.34
C TYR A 49 17.54 24.78 29.33
N PRO A 50 17.60 24.02 30.44
CA PRO A 50 17.20 22.61 30.43
C PRO A 50 15.70 22.44 30.15
N VAL A 51 14.85 23.37 30.60
CA VAL A 51 13.40 23.33 30.30
C VAL A 51 13.14 23.54 28.81
N ILE A 52 13.76 24.54 28.19
CA ILE A 52 13.66 24.81 26.77
C ILE A 52 14.19 23.61 25.97
N ALA A 53 15.35 23.08 26.33
CA ALA A 53 15.92 21.91 25.69
C ALA A 53 14.99 20.68 25.76
N PHE A 54 14.35 20.44 26.91
CA PHE A 54 13.37 19.37 27.07
C PHE A 54 12.13 19.55 26.17
N ILE A 55 11.60 20.77 26.08
CA ILE A 55 10.47 21.06 25.20
C ILE A 55 10.84 20.84 23.73
N LEU A 56 12.02 21.30 23.30
CA LEU A 56 12.51 21.08 21.93
C LEU A 56 12.71 19.61 21.62
N PHE A 57 13.20 18.82 22.59
CA PHE A 57 13.30 17.37 22.47
C PHE A 57 11.91 16.75 22.28
N LEU A 58 10.91 17.10 23.08
CA LEU A 58 9.55 16.61 22.91
C LEU A 58 8.94 16.99 21.55
N MET A 59 9.25 18.17 21.03
CA MET A 59 8.83 18.58 19.68
C MET A 59 9.46 17.71 18.61
N SER A 60 10.76 17.43 18.70
CA SER A 60 11.45 16.57 17.72
C SER A 60 10.88 15.14 17.66
N VAL A 61 10.54 14.57 18.81
CA VAL A 61 9.88 13.26 18.90
C VAL A 61 8.51 13.29 18.21
N LYS A 62 7.70 14.33 18.43
CA LYS A 62 6.38 14.46 17.78
C LYS A 62 6.49 14.60 16.26
N ILE A 63 7.44 15.40 15.77
CA ILE A 63 7.73 15.52 14.33
C ILE A 63 8.14 14.17 13.76
N GLY A 64 8.99 13.42 14.46
CA GLY A 64 9.37 12.07 14.07
C GLY A 64 8.17 11.13 13.93
N ILE A 65 7.23 11.17 14.88
CA ILE A 65 5.98 10.40 14.83
C ILE A 65 5.13 10.79 13.61
N ILE A 66 4.97 12.08 13.34
CA ILE A 66 4.21 12.58 12.18
C ILE A 66 4.80 12.05 10.88
N ILE A 67 6.11 12.20 10.69
CA ILE A 67 6.83 11.73 9.50
C ILE A 67 6.67 10.22 9.33
N TRP A 68 6.89 9.45 10.41
CA TRP A 68 6.74 8.00 10.41
C TRP A 68 5.34 7.57 9.98
N ARG A 69 4.28 8.19 10.53
CA ARG A 69 2.88 7.89 10.21
C ARG A 69 2.53 8.28 8.78
N ALA A 70 3.04 9.40 8.29
CA ALA A 70 2.85 9.81 6.90
C ALA A 70 3.47 8.80 5.91
N ILE A 71 4.67 8.29 6.19
CA ILE A 71 5.31 7.23 5.40
C ILE A 71 4.44 5.96 5.38
N LEU A 72 3.88 5.55 6.52
CA LEU A 72 3.01 4.37 6.60
C LEU A 72 1.74 4.54 5.77
N ILE A 73 1.09 5.70 5.84
CA ILE A 73 -0.09 6.00 5.00
C ILE A 73 0.27 5.92 3.52
N HIS A 74 1.41 6.50 3.13
CA HIS A 74 1.86 6.46 1.74
C HIS A 74 2.10 5.02 1.25
N ARG A 75 2.65 4.13 2.09
CA ARG A 75 2.80 2.70 1.75
C ARG A 75 1.45 2.02 1.53
N VAL A 76 0.47 2.27 2.38
CA VAL A 76 -0.86 1.67 2.27
C VAL A 76 -1.60 2.17 1.03
N LEU A 77 -1.37 3.42 0.60
CA LEU A 77 -1.98 3.94 -0.63
C LEU A 77 -1.57 3.15 -1.87
N LYS A 78 -0.36 2.59 -1.90
CA LYS A 78 0.13 1.74 -2.99
C LYS A 78 -0.67 0.43 -3.15
N CYS A 79 -1.37 -0.02 -2.11
CA CYS A 79 -2.24 -1.19 -2.19
C CYS A 79 -3.19 -1.12 -3.39
N ARG A 80 -3.71 0.07 -3.71
CA ARG A 80 -4.65 0.24 -4.83
C ARG A 80 -4.00 -0.07 -6.17
N ILE A 81 -2.74 0.35 -6.34
CA ILE A 81 -1.96 0.09 -7.55
C ILE A 81 -1.71 -1.41 -7.69
N TYR A 82 -1.30 -2.07 -6.62
CA TYR A 82 -1.10 -3.53 -6.64
C TYR A 82 -2.41 -4.28 -6.90
N ASN A 83 -3.53 -3.80 -6.35
CA ASN A 83 -4.81 -4.44 -6.60
C ASN A 83 -5.23 -4.37 -8.07
N SER A 84 -5.05 -3.22 -8.74
CA SER A 84 -5.37 -3.13 -10.17
C SER A 84 -4.50 -4.08 -11.00
N ILE A 85 -3.20 -4.19 -10.68
CA ILE A 85 -2.31 -5.15 -11.35
C ILE A 85 -2.78 -6.60 -11.14
N PHE A 86 -3.19 -6.95 -9.91
CA PHE A 86 -3.68 -8.30 -9.61
C PHE A 86 -5.06 -8.60 -10.24
N GLU A 87 -5.89 -7.57 -10.44
CA GLU A 87 -7.19 -7.71 -11.11
C GLU A 87 -7.06 -7.81 -12.64
N GLU A 88 -6.04 -7.20 -13.22
CA GLU A 88 -5.73 -7.26 -14.65
C GLU A 88 -4.98 -8.55 -15.05
N ASP A 89 -4.42 -9.25 -14.08
CA ASP A 89 -3.67 -10.47 -14.32
C ASP A 89 -4.58 -11.63 -14.77
N HIS A 90 -4.10 -12.44 -15.71
CA HIS A 90 -4.89 -13.47 -16.38
C HIS A 90 -4.47 -14.91 -16.04
N ASP A 91 -3.19 -15.09 -15.72
CA ASP A 91 -2.62 -16.43 -15.47
C ASP A 91 -2.46 -16.75 -13.98
N GLY A 92 -2.60 -15.76 -13.12
CA GLY A 92 -2.50 -15.90 -11.67
C GLY A 92 -1.05 -15.91 -11.15
N VAL A 93 -0.06 -15.67 -12.02
CA VAL A 93 1.37 -15.64 -11.63
C VAL A 93 2.03 -14.39 -12.22
N ILE A 94 2.38 -13.45 -11.38
CA ILE A 94 3.00 -12.20 -11.82
C ILE A 94 4.43 -12.10 -11.30
N GLU A 95 5.39 -12.01 -12.17
CA GLU A 95 6.79 -11.81 -11.78
C GLU A 95 7.00 -10.43 -11.15
N TYR A 96 7.88 -10.35 -10.14
CA TYR A 96 8.22 -9.06 -9.51
C TYR A 96 8.84 -8.07 -10.49
N SER A 97 9.61 -8.54 -11.46
CA SER A 97 10.17 -7.75 -12.55
C SER A 97 9.08 -7.04 -13.37
N SER A 98 8.00 -7.76 -13.70
CA SER A 98 6.85 -7.21 -14.43
C SER A 98 6.12 -6.14 -13.61
N ILE A 99 5.83 -6.41 -12.34
CA ILE A 99 5.23 -5.41 -11.43
C ILE A 99 6.13 -4.18 -11.34
N ALA A 100 7.45 -4.39 -11.18
CA ALA A 100 8.43 -3.32 -11.06
C ALA A 100 8.45 -2.41 -12.29
N SER A 101 8.40 -3.00 -13.49
CA SER A 101 8.33 -2.26 -14.76
C SER A 101 7.03 -1.46 -14.92
N MET A 102 5.88 -2.06 -14.58
CA MET A 102 4.57 -1.41 -14.64
C MET A 102 4.46 -0.16 -13.75
N ILE A 103 5.08 -0.20 -12.57
CA ILE A 103 5.03 0.92 -11.61
C ILE A 103 6.28 1.82 -11.64
N GLY A 104 7.26 1.51 -12.50
CA GLY A 104 8.49 2.31 -12.67
C GLY A 104 9.36 2.34 -11.40
N ARG A 105 9.49 1.20 -10.68
CA ARG A 105 10.23 1.12 -9.40
C ARG A 105 11.19 -0.06 -9.37
N PRO A 106 12.30 0.03 -8.59
CA PRO A 106 13.19 -1.11 -8.39
C PRO A 106 12.45 -2.32 -7.81
N GLU A 107 12.72 -3.51 -8.34
CA GLU A 107 12.11 -4.77 -7.92
C GLU A 107 12.25 -5.03 -6.41
N ALA A 108 13.42 -4.78 -5.84
CA ALA A 108 13.66 -4.92 -4.41
C ALA A 108 12.71 -4.09 -3.53
N ASN A 109 12.26 -2.93 -4.02
CA ASN A 109 11.31 -2.08 -3.31
C ASN A 109 9.88 -2.62 -3.43
N VAL A 110 9.53 -3.20 -4.58
CA VAL A 110 8.23 -3.87 -4.80
C VAL A 110 8.08 -5.05 -3.85
N ILE A 111 9.10 -5.91 -3.79
CA ILE A 111 9.12 -7.07 -2.88
C ILE A 111 8.93 -6.62 -1.42
N LYS A 112 9.70 -5.61 -0.97
CA LYS A 112 9.58 -5.08 0.40
C LYS A 112 8.20 -4.51 0.70
N ASP A 113 7.61 -3.76 -0.24
CA ASP A 113 6.28 -3.20 -0.09
C ASP A 113 5.23 -4.33 0.01
N LEU A 114 5.27 -5.33 -0.88
CA LEU A 114 4.33 -6.46 -0.90
C LEU A 114 4.46 -7.34 0.34
N MET A 115 5.67 -7.67 0.77
CA MET A 115 5.91 -8.41 2.01
C MET A 115 5.34 -7.69 3.23
N TRP A 116 5.53 -6.37 3.30
CA TRP A 116 4.99 -5.58 4.40
C TRP A 116 3.45 -5.54 4.35
N LEU A 117 2.85 -5.35 3.17
CA LEU A 117 1.41 -5.33 2.98
C LEU A 117 0.75 -6.67 3.32
N GLN A 118 1.42 -7.79 2.99
CA GLN A 118 0.96 -9.13 3.36
C GLN A 118 1.07 -9.37 4.87
N LYS A 119 2.22 -9.03 5.48
CA LYS A 119 2.43 -9.13 6.93
C LYS A 119 1.36 -8.37 7.71
N GLU A 120 1.04 -7.17 7.27
CA GLU A 120 0.00 -6.32 7.87
C GLU A 120 -1.42 -6.73 7.46
N LYS A 121 -1.59 -7.79 6.67
CA LYS A 121 -2.89 -8.28 6.20
C LYS A 121 -3.72 -7.22 5.46
N PHE A 122 -3.08 -6.35 4.71
CA PHE A 122 -3.75 -5.44 3.77
C PHE A 122 -4.07 -6.14 2.45
N ILE A 123 -3.20 -7.06 2.03
CA ILE A 123 -3.39 -7.91 0.86
C ILE A 123 -3.85 -9.29 1.35
N ILE A 124 -4.86 -9.83 0.69
CA ILE A 124 -5.44 -11.15 0.94
C ILE A 124 -5.49 -11.93 -0.38
N ASN A 125 -5.58 -13.25 -0.31
CA ASN A 125 -5.67 -14.13 -1.48
C ASN A 125 -4.50 -14.03 -2.47
N VAL A 126 -3.33 -13.68 -1.94
CA VAL A 126 -2.08 -13.58 -2.70
C VAL A 126 -0.98 -14.28 -1.92
N THR A 127 -0.22 -15.14 -2.58
CA THR A 127 0.95 -15.82 -2.04
C THR A 127 2.20 -15.23 -2.66
N LEU A 128 3.16 -14.82 -1.83
CA LEU A 128 4.45 -14.32 -2.29
C LEU A 128 5.45 -15.46 -2.37
N ASN A 129 5.90 -15.80 -3.56
CA ASN A 129 6.99 -16.75 -3.81
C ASN A 129 8.33 -16.01 -3.96
N ARG A 130 9.43 -16.72 -4.20
CA ARG A 130 10.76 -16.11 -4.33
C ARG A 130 10.89 -15.17 -5.52
N THR A 131 10.25 -15.50 -6.64
CA THR A 131 10.41 -14.78 -7.92
C THR A 131 9.12 -14.14 -8.42
N ALA A 132 7.97 -14.57 -7.90
CA ALA A 132 6.67 -14.16 -8.41
C ALA A 132 5.62 -14.06 -7.30
N VAL A 133 4.57 -13.32 -7.59
CA VAL A 133 3.34 -13.24 -6.82
C VAL A 133 2.34 -14.24 -7.42
N VAL A 134 1.82 -15.13 -6.61
CA VAL A 134 0.73 -16.03 -7.01
C VAL A 134 -0.58 -15.46 -6.48
N VAL A 135 -1.49 -15.18 -7.37
CA VAL A 135 -2.81 -14.65 -7.08
C VAL A 135 -3.75 -15.81 -6.82
N ASN A 136 -4.09 -16.06 -5.56
CA ASN A 136 -4.99 -17.15 -5.17
C ASN A 136 -6.42 -16.82 -5.61
N VAL A 137 -7.06 -17.75 -6.27
CA VAL A 137 -8.46 -17.65 -6.68
C VAL A 137 -9.36 -17.93 -5.50
N LEU A 138 -10.35 -17.08 -5.27
CA LEU A 138 -11.40 -17.36 -4.28
C LEU A 138 -12.30 -18.48 -4.79
N PRO A 139 -12.64 -19.48 -3.96
CA PRO A 139 -13.59 -20.50 -4.35
C PRO A 139 -14.93 -19.85 -4.77
N GLY A 140 -15.32 -20.03 -6.03
CA GLY A 140 -16.59 -19.55 -6.58
C GLY A 140 -16.60 -18.19 -7.28
N GLU A 141 -15.56 -17.34 -7.16
CA GLU A 141 -15.60 -15.99 -7.78
C GLU A 141 -14.73 -15.83 -9.02
N ASN A 142 -13.62 -16.58 -9.15
CA ASN A 142 -12.75 -16.49 -10.33
C ASN A 142 -12.06 -17.84 -10.57
N THR A 143 -12.69 -18.74 -11.26
CA THR A 143 -12.05 -19.95 -11.76
C THR A 143 -11.33 -19.64 -13.05
N PHE A 144 -10.12 -20.18 -13.23
CA PHE A 144 -9.46 -20.17 -14.53
C PHE A 144 -10.03 -21.32 -15.38
N VAL A 145 -10.35 -21.01 -16.62
CA VAL A 145 -10.81 -21.99 -17.59
C VAL A 145 -9.82 -22.00 -18.75
N THR A 146 -9.38 -23.20 -19.10
CA THR A 146 -8.55 -23.38 -20.29
C THR A 146 -9.44 -23.35 -21.53
N VAL A 147 -9.20 -22.40 -22.44
CA VAL A 147 -9.92 -22.24 -23.68
C VAL A 147 -8.97 -22.27 -24.86
N ALA A 148 -9.43 -22.81 -25.99
CA ALA A 148 -8.69 -22.73 -27.25
C ALA A 148 -8.85 -21.34 -27.87
N CYS A 149 -7.76 -20.72 -28.27
CA CYS A 149 -7.79 -19.45 -28.97
C CYS A 149 -8.48 -19.63 -30.34
N PRO A 150 -9.53 -18.85 -30.68
CA PRO A 150 -10.26 -19.00 -31.94
C PRO A 150 -9.41 -18.64 -33.15
N THR A 151 -8.31 -17.89 -32.97
CA THR A 151 -7.45 -17.43 -34.06
C THR A 151 -6.29 -18.37 -34.35
N CYS A 152 -5.63 -18.93 -33.33
CA CYS A 152 -4.43 -19.75 -33.50
C CYS A 152 -4.53 -21.16 -32.91
N GLY A 153 -5.64 -21.51 -32.26
CA GLY A 153 -5.86 -22.83 -31.64
C GLY A 153 -5.08 -23.11 -30.36
N ALA A 154 -4.21 -22.21 -29.91
CA ALA A 154 -3.45 -22.40 -28.68
C ALA A 154 -4.36 -22.47 -27.46
N HIS A 155 -4.10 -23.41 -26.55
CA HIS A 155 -4.78 -23.49 -25.27
C HIS A 155 -4.23 -22.48 -24.30
N ILE A 156 -5.08 -21.59 -23.79
CA ILE A 156 -4.72 -20.55 -22.81
C ILE A 156 -5.66 -20.60 -21.62
N SER A 157 -5.15 -20.23 -20.47
CA SER A 157 -5.91 -20.16 -19.22
C SER A 157 -6.40 -18.72 -19.01
N ILE A 158 -7.72 -18.51 -18.99
CA ILE A 158 -8.33 -17.21 -18.76
C ILE A 158 -9.30 -17.25 -17.57
N ARG A 159 -9.52 -16.12 -16.93
CA ARG A 159 -10.49 -16.02 -15.82
C ARG A 159 -11.93 -16.09 -16.34
N THR A 160 -12.79 -16.82 -15.63
CA THR A 160 -14.22 -16.98 -16.00
C THR A 160 -14.97 -15.65 -16.07
N ASN A 161 -14.64 -14.68 -15.23
CA ASN A 161 -15.29 -13.36 -15.17
C ASN A 161 -14.47 -12.24 -15.83
N GLY A 162 -13.48 -12.61 -16.65
CA GLY A 162 -12.58 -11.68 -17.30
C GLY A 162 -12.40 -11.95 -18.79
N GLY A 163 -11.47 -11.25 -19.36
CA GLY A 163 -10.92 -11.52 -20.68
C GLY A 163 -9.43 -11.73 -20.57
N GLY A 164 -8.82 -12.27 -21.61
CA GLY A 164 -7.38 -12.44 -21.70
C GLY A 164 -6.89 -12.23 -23.13
N ARG A 165 -5.60 -11.94 -23.27
CA ARG A 165 -4.94 -11.95 -24.59
C ARG A 165 -4.24 -13.28 -24.79
N CYS A 166 -4.37 -13.85 -25.98
CA CYS A 166 -3.60 -15.02 -26.35
C CYS A 166 -2.10 -14.66 -26.42
N GLU A 167 -1.27 -15.36 -25.64
CA GLU A 167 0.17 -15.14 -25.60
C GLU A 167 0.85 -15.46 -26.94
N HIS A 168 0.22 -16.32 -27.76
CA HIS A 168 0.77 -16.73 -29.05
C HIS A 168 0.45 -15.76 -30.19
N CYS A 169 -0.79 -15.22 -30.25
CA CYS A 169 -1.22 -14.39 -31.41
C CYS A 169 -1.73 -12.99 -30.97
N GLY A 170 -1.77 -12.67 -29.68
CA GLY A 170 -2.22 -11.38 -29.19
C GLY A 170 -3.74 -11.15 -29.25
N THR A 171 -4.54 -12.12 -29.75
CA THR A 171 -6.00 -11.97 -29.86
C THR A 171 -6.63 -11.85 -28.47
N PHE A 172 -7.45 -10.81 -28.28
CA PHE A 172 -8.21 -10.63 -27.04
C PHE A 172 -9.46 -11.54 -27.06
N MET A 173 -9.66 -12.25 -25.95
CA MET A 173 -10.79 -13.15 -25.77
C MET A 173 -11.54 -12.78 -24.48
N ARG A 174 -12.86 -12.90 -24.53
CA ARG A 174 -13.76 -12.73 -23.42
C ARG A 174 -14.71 -13.90 -23.35
N LEU A 175 -14.79 -14.55 -22.20
CA LEU A 175 -15.84 -15.55 -21.99
C LEU A 175 -17.18 -14.85 -21.91
N LYS A 176 -18.14 -15.25 -22.77
CA LYS A 176 -19.53 -14.81 -22.63
C LYS A 176 -20.13 -15.52 -21.42
N GLU A 177 -20.83 -14.78 -20.58
CA GLU A 177 -21.43 -15.18 -19.28
C GLU A 177 -22.43 -16.37 -19.39
N ASN A 178 -22.70 -16.92 -20.60
CA ASN A 178 -23.75 -17.90 -20.85
C ASN A 178 -23.25 -19.30 -21.24
N GLN A 179 -22.03 -19.70 -20.86
CA GLN A 179 -21.62 -21.11 -20.97
C GLN A 179 -21.57 -21.76 -19.60
N ASN A 180 -22.73 -21.78 -18.91
CA ASN A 180 -22.98 -22.76 -17.86
C ASN A 180 -23.26 -24.10 -18.57
N VAL A 181 -22.30 -25.01 -18.50
CA VAL A 181 -22.51 -26.44 -18.71
C VAL A 181 -22.55 -27.11 -17.35
#